data_862ce9bf52bdcad1c7d2d7ba2df34c7d
#
_entry.id   862ce9bf52bdcad1c7d2d7ba2df34c7d
#
_cell.length_a   1.000
_cell.length_b   1.000
_cell.length_c   1.000
_cell.angle_alpha   90.00
_cell.angle_beta   90.00
_cell.angle_gamma   90.00
#
_symmetry.space_group_name_H-M   'P 1'
#
loop_
_entity.id
_entity.type
_entity.pdbx_description
1 polymer ?
#
loop_
_entity_poly.entity_id
_entity_poly.type
_entity_poly.pdbx_seq_one_letter_code
_entity_poly.pdbx_strand_id
1 'polypeptide(L)'
;MFNYIMADNNFDVVVCVGPHDFNIVSLSMCYTRKNVIGYRNIYLVSSDPNINIEGAITIDEKIFPFSKKDLIDQFGNNERNGWYLQQLLKFYSGLVIPGILERYLIIDSDTFFLNPTKFITDDGKHYITTGTEYHKPYFLHMNRLHYSLKKMHSSSGISHHSFFHTIRVKGLMTLVEDYFSNEKPFWKIFLDMIDPNEFMDSGASEYEIYFTYMHLYYPDEICVRELKWENCSRLGPDCVTKNDFVSIHWYSRK
;
A
#
# COMPACT_ATOMS: atom_id res chain seq x y z
N MET A 1 26.41 -32.03 0.26
CA MET A 1 26.40 -30.80 -0.55
C MET A 1 24.96 -30.33 -0.57
N PHE A 2 24.57 -29.52 0.41
CA PHE A 2 23.20 -28.99 0.46
C PHE A 2 23.07 -27.87 -0.59
N ASN A 3 22.33 -28.14 -1.66
CA ASN A 3 21.86 -27.05 -2.53
C ASN A 3 20.99 -26.15 -1.71
N TYR A 4 21.51 -25.02 -1.25
CA TYR A 4 20.71 -23.88 -0.87
C TYR A 4 19.97 -23.44 -2.14
N ILE A 5 18.72 -23.83 -2.25
CA ILE A 5 17.80 -23.17 -3.16
C ILE A 5 17.76 -21.71 -2.68
N MET A 6 18.42 -20.83 -3.42
CA MET A 6 18.28 -19.40 -3.23
C MET A 6 16.78 -19.13 -3.28
N ALA A 7 16.20 -18.73 -2.17
CA ALA A 7 14.81 -18.34 -2.13
C ALA A 7 14.61 -17.32 -3.25
N ASP A 8 13.62 -17.54 -4.11
CA ASP A 8 13.30 -16.64 -5.22
C ASP A 8 12.86 -15.31 -4.61
N ASN A 9 13.81 -14.40 -4.43
CA ASN A 9 13.62 -13.11 -3.76
C ASN A 9 12.94 -12.09 -4.68
N ASN A 10 12.41 -12.52 -5.82
CA ASN A 10 11.71 -11.66 -6.75
C ASN A 10 10.35 -11.25 -6.20
N PHE A 11 10.02 -10.01 -6.42
CA PHE A 11 8.71 -9.42 -6.13
C PHE A 11 8.32 -8.48 -7.26
N ASP A 12 7.07 -8.11 -7.32
CA ASP A 12 6.59 -7.07 -8.22
C ASP A 12 6.33 -5.76 -7.46
N VAL A 13 6.29 -4.66 -8.18
CA VAL A 13 5.89 -3.36 -7.64
C VAL A 13 4.48 -3.03 -8.14
N VAL A 14 3.64 -2.49 -7.26
CA VAL A 14 2.31 -1.99 -7.62
C VAL A 14 2.21 -0.53 -7.21
N VAL A 15 1.75 0.29 -8.14
CA VAL A 15 1.48 1.72 -7.93
C VAL A 15 0.05 2.01 -8.36
N CYS A 16 -0.78 2.47 -7.43
CA CYS A 16 -2.11 2.96 -7.74
C CYS A 16 -2.04 4.46 -8.03
N VAL A 17 -2.45 4.88 -9.22
CA VAL A 17 -2.37 6.28 -9.63
C VAL A 17 -3.74 6.87 -9.92
N GLY A 18 -4.06 7.95 -9.21
CA GLY A 18 -5.24 8.77 -9.45
C GLY A 18 -4.93 10.00 -10.31
N PRO A 19 -5.99 10.70 -10.79
CA PRO A 19 -5.83 11.85 -11.69
C PRO A 19 -4.91 12.98 -11.17
N HIS A 20 -4.86 13.16 -9.85
CA HIS A 20 -4.00 14.17 -9.21
C HIS A 20 -2.51 13.90 -9.38
N ASP A 21 -2.13 12.65 -9.67
CA ASP A 21 -0.73 12.23 -9.74
C ASP A 21 -0.24 11.91 -11.16
N PHE A 22 -1.09 12.03 -12.19
CA PHE A 22 -0.72 11.75 -13.57
C PHE A 22 0.48 12.59 -14.06
N ASN A 23 0.65 13.78 -13.52
CA ASN A 23 1.78 14.67 -13.87
C ASN A 23 3.09 14.33 -13.16
N ILE A 24 3.05 13.57 -12.06
CA ILE A 24 4.24 13.27 -11.25
C ILE A 24 4.65 11.80 -11.32
N VAL A 25 3.71 10.89 -11.60
CA VAL A 25 3.95 9.44 -11.57
C VAL A 25 5.06 9.00 -12.51
N SER A 26 5.22 9.63 -13.67
CA SER A 26 6.31 9.32 -14.61
C SER A 26 7.68 9.55 -13.95
N LEU A 27 7.82 10.64 -13.20
CA LEU A 27 9.05 10.95 -12.49
C LEU A 27 9.27 10.00 -11.30
N SER A 28 8.24 9.73 -10.49
CA SER A 28 8.37 8.78 -9.36
C SER A 28 8.75 7.38 -9.84
N MET A 29 8.21 6.94 -10.99
CA MET A 29 8.59 5.67 -11.62
C MET A 29 10.06 5.63 -12.08
N CYS A 30 10.63 6.74 -12.54
CA CYS A 30 12.06 6.82 -12.83
C CYS A 30 12.90 6.55 -11.58
N TYR A 31 12.51 7.15 -10.43
CA TYR A 31 13.19 6.92 -9.15
C TYR A 31 12.98 5.48 -8.64
N THR A 32 11.79 4.94 -8.78
CA THR A 32 11.48 3.53 -8.44
C THR A 32 12.36 2.58 -9.24
N ARG A 33 12.41 2.73 -10.57
CA ARG A 33 13.25 1.87 -11.43
C ARG A 33 14.74 1.95 -11.10
N LYS A 34 15.21 3.11 -10.68
CA LYS A 34 16.62 3.33 -10.35
C LYS A 34 17.00 2.77 -8.99
N ASN A 35 16.11 2.89 -7.99
CA ASN A 35 16.48 2.74 -6.59
C ASN A 35 15.78 1.59 -5.86
N VAL A 36 14.68 1.03 -6.35
CA VAL A 36 14.09 -0.18 -5.78
C VAL A 36 14.81 -1.41 -6.34
N ILE A 37 15.43 -2.20 -5.45
CA ILE A 37 16.28 -3.33 -5.87
C ILE A 37 15.53 -4.65 -5.75
N GLY A 38 15.58 -5.48 -6.81
CA GLY A 38 15.13 -6.87 -6.79
C GLY A 38 13.69 -7.10 -7.26
N TYR A 39 13.00 -6.08 -7.78
CA TYR A 39 11.69 -6.26 -8.39
C TYR A 39 11.78 -6.85 -9.81
N ARG A 40 10.71 -7.52 -10.25
CA ARG A 40 10.56 -8.07 -11.60
C ARG A 40 9.83 -7.10 -12.54
N ASN A 41 8.58 -6.75 -12.19
CA ASN A 41 7.72 -5.85 -12.96
C ASN A 41 7.19 -4.71 -12.10
N ILE A 42 6.78 -3.62 -12.76
CA ILE A 42 5.98 -2.55 -12.15
C ILE A 42 4.60 -2.58 -12.79
N TYR A 43 3.55 -2.71 -11.97
CA TYR A 43 2.16 -2.61 -12.37
C TYR A 43 1.61 -1.26 -11.94
N LEU A 44 1.03 -0.54 -12.89
CA LEU A 44 0.40 0.77 -12.68
C LEU A 44 -1.12 0.61 -12.75
N VAL A 45 -1.79 0.61 -11.60
CA VAL A 45 -3.26 0.51 -11.52
C VAL A 45 -3.85 1.90 -11.70
N SER A 46 -4.72 2.09 -12.69
CA SER A 46 -5.29 3.39 -13.04
C SER A 46 -6.74 3.30 -13.53
N SER A 47 -7.50 4.36 -13.29
CA SER A 47 -8.80 4.58 -13.93
C SER A 47 -8.69 4.98 -15.43
N ASP A 48 -7.52 5.47 -15.85
CA ASP A 48 -7.21 5.70 -17.26
C ASP A 48 -6.38 4.53 -17.82
N PRO A 49 -7.00 3.61 -18.59
CA PRO A 49 -6.29 2.47 -19.15
C PRO A 49 -5.27 2.85 -20.25
N ASN A 50 -5.31 4.10 -20.73
CA ASN A 50 -4.41 4.60 -21.76
C ASN A 50 -3.15 5.25 -21.20
N ILE A 51 -3.04 5.41 -19.87
CA ILE A 51 -1.82 5.94 -19.27
C ILE A 51 -0.66 5.00 -19.60
N ASN A 52 0.38 5.55 -20.18
CA ASN A 52 1.56 4.78 -20.59
C ASN A 52 2.80 5.38 -19.94
N ILE A 53 3.37 4.64 -19.00
CA ILE A 53 4.60 5.00 -18.30
C ILE A 53 5.67 3.98 -18.67
N GLU A 54 6.81 4.48 -19.15
CA GLU A 54 7.94 3.63 -19.54
C GLU A 54 8.34 2.66 -18.41
N GLY A 55 8.43 1.36 -18.75
CA GLY A 55 8.83 0.30 -17.82
C GLY A 55 7.75 -0.11 -16.82
N ALA A 56 6.49 0.32 -16.99
CA ALA A 56 5.34 -0.12 -16.21
C ALA A 56 4.29 -0.81 -17.10
N ILE A 57 3.57 -1.76 -16.51
CA ILE A 57 2.43 -2.45 -17.15
C ILE A 57 1.17 -1.80 -16.60
N THR A 58 0.40 -1.14 -17.45
CA THR A 58 -0.86 -0.50 -17.03
C THR A 58 -1.95 -1.54 -16.82
N ILE A 59 -2.65 -1.42 -15.70
CA ILE A 59 -3.78 -2.25 -15.29
C ILE A 59 -5.01 -1.36 -15.15
N ASP A 60 -6.07 -1.67 -15.89
CA ASP A 60 -7.36 -0.98 -15.74
C ASP A 60 -7.99 -1.36 -14.38
N GLU A 61 -8.31 -0.37 -13.56
CA GLU A 61 -8.95 -0.61 -12.25
C GLU A 61 -10.31 -1.31 -12.35
N LYS A 62 -10.93 -1.36 -13.54
CA LYS A 62 -12.19 -2.08 -13.77
C LYS A 62 -12.10 -3.59 -13.60
N ILE A 63 -10.91 -4.18 -13.58
CA ILE A 63 -10.76 -5.62 -13.30
C ILE A 63 -11.01 -5.98 -11.84
N PHE A 64 -11.02 -4.98 -10.93
CA PHE A 64 -11.27 -5.19 -9.50
C PHE A 64 -12.76 -5.40 -9.22
N PRO A 65 -13.14 -6.16 -8.17
CA PRO A 65 -14.54 -6.50 -7.87
C PRO A 65 -15.35 -5.35 -7.24
N PHE A 66 -14.80 -4.15 -7.23
CA PHE A 66 -15.39 -2.91 -6.71
C PHE A 66 -14.93 -1.73 -7.57
N SER A 67 -15.60 -0.61 -7.44
CA SER A 67 -15.33 0.59 -8.23
C SER A 67 -15.59 1.86 -7.41
N LYS A 68 -15.20 3.01 -7.92
CA LYS A 68 -15.56 4.30 -7.32
C LYS A 68 -17.07 4.48 -7.17
N LYS A 69 -17.87 3.82 -8.03
CA LYS A 69 -19.33 3.87 -7.96
C LYS A 69 -19.84 3.26 -6.66
N ASP A 70 -19.27 2.16 -6.20
CA ASP A 70 -19.69 1.50 -4.95
C ASP A 70 -19.48 2.43 -3.74
N LEU A 71 -18.39 3.20 -3.73
CA LEU A 71 -18.14 4.19 -2.69
C LEU A 71 -19.11 5.39 -2.79
N ILE A 72 -19.40 5.85 -4.01
CA ILE A 72 -20.36 6.93 -4.23
C ILE A 72 -21.77 6.50 -3.79
N ASP A 73 -22.18 5.28 -4.09
CA ASP A 73 -23.48 4.73 -3.69
C ASP A 73 -23.61 4.65 -2.16
N GLN A 74 -22.51 4.40 -1.44
CA GLN A 74 -22.51 4.27 0.03
C GLN A 74 -22.31 5.60 0.76
N PHE A 75 -21.39 6.47 0.29
CA PHE A 75 -20.95 7.67 1.01
C PHE A 75 -21.30 8.98 0.30
N GLY A 76 -21.95 8.92 -0.86
CA GLY A 76 -22.17 10.08 -1.72
C GLY A 76 -20.90 10.46 -2.51
N ASN A 77 -21.06 11.36 -3.47
CA ASN A 77 -19.94 11.82 -4.30
C ASN A 77 -19.11 12.88 -3.53
N ASN A 78 -17.89 12.51 -3.17
CA ASN A 78 -16.96 13.37 -2.45
C ASN A 78 -15.49 13.08 -2.85
N GLU A 79 -14.57 13.93 -2.43
CA GLU A 79 -13.15 13.85 -2.77
C GLU A 79 -12.41 12.66 -2.12
N ARG A 80 -12.91 12.15 -0.98
CA ARG A 80 -12.29 11.03 -0.27
C ARG A 80 -12.57 9.67 -0.89
N ASN A 81 -13.58 9.53 -1.75
CA ASN A 81 -13.90 8.26 -2.41
C ASN A 81 -12.69 7.65 -3.13
N GLY A 82 -11.88 8.48 -3.82
CA GLY A 82 -10.67 8.02 -4.49
C GLY A 82 -9.61 7.48 -3.54
N TRP A 83 -9.48 8.09 -2.36
CA TRP A 83 -8.51 7.70 -1.35
C TRP A 83 -8.86 6.33 -0.71
N TYR A 84 -10.15 6.07 -0.41
CA TYR A 84 -10.57 4.75 0.09
C TYR A 84 -10.51 3.68 -1.00
N LEU A 85 -10.88 4.03 -2.25
CA LEU A 85 -10.75 3.12 -3.38
C LEU A 85 -9.30 2.65 -3.53
N GLN A 86 -8.33 3.57 -3.46
CA GLN A 86 -6.91 3.25 -3.58
C GLN A 86 -6.46 2.23 -2.53
N GLN A 87 -6.92 2.31 -1.29
CA GLN A 87 -6.60 1.33 -0.25
C GLN A 87 -7.08 -0.08 -0.59
N LEU A 88 -8.29 -0.20 -1.11
CA LEU A 88 -8.85 -1.46 -1.57
C LEU A 88 -8.10 -2.01 -2.79
N LEU A 89 -7.75 -1.15 -3.76
CA LEU A 89 -6.93 -1.53 -4.92
C LEU A 89 -5.59 -2.12 -4.47
N LYS A 90 -4.92 -1.50 -3.49
CA LYS A 90 -3.66 -1.99 -2.91
C LYS A 90 -3.81 -3.38 -2.29
N PHE A 91 -4.83 -3.61 -1.48
CA PHE A 91 -5.10 -4.92 -0.88
C PHE A 91 -5.39 -6.00 -1.92
N TYR A 92 -6.20 -5.68 -2.93
CA TYR A 92 -6.65 -6.66 -3.91
C TYR A 92 -5.67 -6.89 -5.06
N SER A 93 -4.63 -6.09 -5.20
CA SER A 93 -3.67 -6.20 -6.32
C SER A 93 -3.10 -7.59 -6.50
N GLY A 94 -2.61 -8.22 -5.43
CA GLY A 94 -2.07 -9.59 -5.48
C GLY A 94 -3.09 -10.68 -5.80
N LEU A 95 -4.40 -10.38 -5.73
CA LEU A 95 -5.49 -11.32 -6.00
C LEU A 95 -6.02 -11.22 -7.42
N VAL A 96 -5.91 -10.02 -8.02
CA VAL A 96 -6.66 -9.63 -9.21
C VAL A 96 -5.75 -9.41 -10.42
N ILE A 97 -4.54 -8.86 -10.23
CA ILE A 97 -3.63 -8.55 -11.33
C ILE A 97 -3.10 -9.86 -11.96
N PRO A 98 -3.34 -10.10 -13.26
CA PRO A 98 -2.88 -11.32 -13.91
C PRO A 98 -1.36 -11.42 -13.94
N GLY A 99 -0.82 -12.56 -13.49
CA GLY A 99 0.62 -12.85 -13.54
C GLY A 99 1.48 -12.11 -12.52
N ILE A 100 0.88 -11.35 -11.59
CA ILE A 100 1.62 -10.78 -10.46
C ILE A 100 2.22 -11.88 -9.57
N LEU A 101 3.39 -11.61 -9.01
CA LEU A 101 4.02 -12.51 -8.04
C LEU A 101 3.26 -12.48 -6.70
N GLU A 102 3.43 -13.55 -5.91
CA GLU A 102 2.83 -13.62 -4.57
C GLU A 102 3.31 -12.50 -3.64
N ARG A 103 4.53 -12.03 -3.84
CA ARG A 103 5.14 -10.91 -3.10
C ARG A 103 5.10 -9.66 -3.96
N TYR A 104 4.63 -8.57 -3.39
CA TYR A 104 4.61 -7.30 -4.10
C TYR A 104 4.79 -6.12 -3.16
N LEU A 105 5.49 -5.11 -3.65
CA LEU A 105 5.72 -3.85 -2.98
C LEU A 105 4.70 -2.83 -3.48
N ILE A 106 3.86 -2.33 -2.60
CA ILE A 106 3.02 -1.17 -2.86
C ILE A 106 3.86 0.09 -2.65
N ILE A 107 3.76 1.03 -3.59
CA ILE A 107 4.37 2.37 -3.49
C ILE A 107 3.31 3.40 -3.85
N ASP A 108 3.16 4.46 -3.06
CA ASP A 108 2.29 5.58 -3.41
C ASP A 108 2.86 6.31 -4.63
N SER A 109 1.98 6.76 -5.55
CA SER A 109 2.35 7.31 -6.86
C SER A 109 3.23 8.58 -6.78
N ASP A 110 3.25 9.23 -5.64
CA ASP A 110 3.98 10.45 -5.34
C ASP A 110 5.22 10.23 -4.45
N THR A 111 5.66 8.98 -4.31
CA THR A 111 6.83 8.59 -3.49
C THR A 111 8.08 8.36 -4.34
N PHE A 112 9.20 8.89 -3.87
CA PHE A 112 10.49 8.91 -4.57
C PHE A 112 11.57 8.27 -3.72
N PHE A 113 12.02 7.07 -4.06
CA PHE A 113 13.19 6.46 -3.42
C PHE A 113 14.46 7.14 -3.94
N LEU A 114 15.23 7.75 -3.07
CA LEU A 114 16.39 8.56 -3.41
C LEU A 114 17.68 7.73 -3.45
N ASN A 115 17.72 6.65 -2.68
CA ASN A 115 18.86 5.76 -2.55
C ASN A 115 18.47 4.31 -2.88
N PRO A 116 19.44 3.48 -3.33
CA PRO A 116 19.22 2.05 -3.57
C PRO A 116 18.65 1.36 -2.33
N THR A 117 17.45 0.79 -2.45
CA THR A 117 16.67 0.26 -1.33
C THR A 117 16.24 -1.19 -1.60
N LYS A 118 16.67 -2.11 -0.74
CA LYS A 118 16.21 -3.51 -0.74
C LYS A 118 14.94 -3.65 0.10
N PHE A 119 14.05 -4.55 -0.30
CA PHE A 119 12.80 -4.84 0.41
C PHE A 119 12.70 -6.26 0.95
N ILE A 120 13.66 -7.09 0.64
CA ILE A 120 13.79 -8.46 1.14
C ILE A 120 15.18 -8.60 1.76
N THR A 121 15.25 -9.22 2.93
CA THR A 121 16.50 -9.56 3.61
C THR A 121 17.17 -10.75 2.93
N ASP A 122 18.44 -10.99 3.20
CA ASP A 122 19.17 -12.11 2.60
C ASP A 122 18.66 -13.49 3.09
N ASP A 123 17.94 -13.55 4.22
CA ASP A 123 17.25 -14.74 4.73
C ASP A 123 15.77 -14.84 4.29
N GLY A 124 15.32 -13.95 3.39
CA GLY A 124 14.03 -14.03 2.73
C GLY A 124 12.87 -13.35 3.45
N LYS A 125 13.09 -12.70 4.60
CA LYS A 125 12.09 -11.87 5.28
C LYS A 125 11.88 -10.59 4.49
N HIS A 126 10.71 -9.98 4.62
CA HIS A 126 10.50 -8.67 4.01
C HIS A 126 10.64 -7.54 5.03
N TYR A 127 11.21 -6.43 4.55
CA TYR A 127 11.34 -5.23 5.36
C TYR A 127 10.00 -4.52 5.51
N ILE A 128 9.68 -4.15 6.74
CA ILE A 128 8.62 -3.20 7.07
C ILE A 128 9.27 -1.89 7.51
N THR A 129 8.99 -0.83 6.77
CA THR A 129 9.40 0.53 7.16
C THR A 129 8.36 1.11 8.11
N THR A 130 8.81 1.72 9.19
CA THR A 130 7.93 2.33 10.18
C THR A 130 7.86 3.85 10.02
N GLY A 131 6.69 4.39 10.37
CA GLY A 131 6.43 5.81 10.53
C GLY A 131 6.11 6.16 11.98
N THR A 132 5.84 7.45 12.21
CA THR A 132 5.46 7.99 13.52
C THR A 132 4.02 8.49 13.56
N GLU A 133 3.25 8.28 12.49
CA GLU A 133 1.88 8.77 12.40
C GLU A 133 0.99 8.11 13.46
N TYR A 134 0.22 8.94 14.17
CA TYR A 134 -0.75 8.49 15.15
C TYR A 134 -2.10 9.12 14.84
N HIS A 135 -2.96 8.36 14.14
CA HIS A 135 -4.31 8.80 13.77
C HIS A 135 -5.36 7.84 14.33
N LYS A 136 -6.04 8.26 15.39
CA LYS A 136 -6.97 7.42 16.16
C LYS A 136 -8.06 6.76 15.30
N PRO A 137 -8.67 7.41 14.30
CA PRO A 137 -9.66 6.78 13.42
C PRO A 137 -9.17 5.48 12.76
N TYR A 138 -7.90 5.39 12.33
CA TYR A 138 -7.33 4.16 11.76
C TYR A 138 -7.40 2.98 12.74
N PHE A 139 -7.07 3.24 14.01
CA PHE A 139 -7.06 2.20 15.04
C PHE A 139 -8.46 1.75 15.43
N LEU A 140 -9.42 2.66 15.42
CA LEU A 140 -10.82 2.34 15.66
C LEU A 140 -11.40 1.52 14.50
N HIS A 141 -11.09 1.90 13.26
CA HIS A 141 -11.53 1.17 12.07
C HIS A 141 -10.98 -0.27 12.07
N MET A 142 -9.66 -0.47 12.19
CA MET A 142 -9.11 -1.81 12.19
C MET A 142 -9.64 -2.69 13.33
N ASN A 143 -9.94 -2.12 14.50
CA ASN A 143 -10.54 -2.85 15.60
C ASN A 143 -12.01 -3.23 15.35
N ARG A 144 -12.75 -2.42 14.55
CA ARG A 144 -14.09 -2.79 14.08
C ARG A 144 -14.05 -3.91 13.05
N LEU A 145 -13.01 -4.00 12.21
CA LEU A 145 -12.81 -5.10 11.28
C LEU A 145 -12.62 -6.43 12.01
N HIS A 146 -11.82 -6.44 13.07
CA HIS A 146 -11.64 -7.59 13.93
C HIS A 146 -11.04 -7.17 15.28
N TYR A 147 -11.57 -7.70 16.38
CA TYR A 147 -11.20 -7.30 17.74
C TYR A 147 -9.71 -7.50 18.09
N SER A 148 -8.99 -8.40 17.38
CA SER A 148 -7.55 -8.60 17.57
C SER A 148 -6.70 -7.50 16.90
N LEU A 149 -7.22 -6.83 15.89
CA LEU A 149 -6.50 -5.76 15.18
C LEU A 149 -6.52 -4.48 16.02
N LYS A 150 -5.55 -4.34 16.89
CA LYS A 150 -5.42 -3.22 17.83
C LYS A 150 -4.06 -2.56 17.65
N LYS A 151 -3.99 -1.26 17.89
CA LYS A 151 -2.71 -0.55 18.01
C LYS A 151 -1.89 -1.13 19.17
N MET A 152 -0.80 -1.83 18.85
CA MET A 152 0.07 -2.49 19.82
C MET A 152 1.47 -1.86 19.88
N HIS A 153 1.89 -1.19 18.80
CA HIS A 153 3.22 -0.60 18.68
C HIS A 153 3.15 0.93 18.74
N SER A 154 4.17 1.57 19.27
CA SER A 154 4.31 3.03 19.24
C SER A 154 4.56 3.56 17.83
N SER A 155 5.23 2.76 16.97
CA SER A 155 5.41 3.06 15.55
C SER A 155 4.16 2.76 14.73
N SER A 156 4.10 3.30 13.52
CA SER A 156 3.02 3.12 12.54
C SER A 156 3.54 2.41 11.29
N GLY A 157 2.68 1.68 10.60
CA GLY A 157 2.95 1.11 9.28
C GLY A 157 2.82 2.12 8.13
N ILE A 158 2.47 3.37 8.42
CA ILE A 158 2.26 4.40 7.40
C ILE A 158 3.60 5.03 7.02
N SER A 159 4.08 4.66 5.84
CA SER A 159 5.37 5.10 5.29
C SER A 159 5.35 5.24 3.77
N HIS A 160 4.16 5.49 3.17
CA HIS A 160 3.96 5.67 1.72
C HIS A 160 4.36 4.48 0.85
N HIS A 161 4.70 3.36 1.45
CA HIS A 161 4.94 2.07 0.82
C HIS A 161 4.77 0.94 1.82
N SER A 162 4.46 -0.26 1.33
CA SER A 162 4.40 -1.45 2.17
C SER A 162 4.62 -2.71 1.34
N PHE A 163 5.28 -3.69 1.92
CA PHE A 163 5.54 -4.96 1.26
C PHE A 163 4.44 -5.96 1.62
N PHE A 164 3.65 -6.35 0.61
CA PHE A 164 2.51 -7.25 0.77
C PHE A 164 2.85 -8.67 0.27
N HIS A 165 2.21 -9.64 0.88
CA HIS A 165 2.23 -11.04 0.45
C HIS A 165 0.81 -11.52 0.23
N THR A 166 0.46 -11.99 -0.97
CA THR A 166 -0.90 -12.36 -1.38
C THR A 166 -1.57 -13.33 -0.41
N ILE A 167 -0.83 -14.36 0.04
CA ILE A 167 -1.39 -15.35 0.97
C ILE A 167 -1.68 -14.74 2.36
N ARG A 168 -0.88 -13.74 2.79
CA ARG A 168 -1.11 -13.05 4.08
C ARG A 168 -2.27 -12.07 3.97
N VAL A 169 -2.39 -11.40 2.83
CA VAL A 169 -3.57 -10.56 2.53
C VAL A 169 -4.84 -11.41 2.49
N LYS A 170 -4.82 -12.58 1.84
CA LYS A 170 -5.95 -13.54 1.89
C LYS A 170 -6.28 -13.95 3.33
N GLY A 171 -5.28 -14.28 4.14
CA GLY A 171 -5.48 -14.64 5.54
C GLY A 171 -6.11 -13.51 6.37
N LEU A 172 -5.69 -12.25 6.14
CA LEU A 172 -6.32 -11.08 6.75
C LEU A 172 -7.78 -10.94 6.32
N MET A 173 -8.07 -11.08 5.02
CA MET A 173 -9.42 -11.00 4.50
C MET A 173 -10.32 -12.10 5.10
N THR A 174 -9.84 -13.34 5.12
CA THR A 174 -10.55 -14.47 5.73
C THR A 174 -10.80 -14.25 7.23
N LEU A 175 -9.81 -13.74 7.98
CA LEU A 175 -9.97 -13.40 9.39
C LEU A 175 -11.13 -12.43 9.62
N VAL A 176 -11.26 -11.42 8.76
CA VAL A 176 -12.33 -10.42 8.84
C VAL A 176 -13.66 -11.01 8.35
N GLU A 177 -13.68 -11.69 7.21
CA GLU A 177 -14.89 -12.28 6.65
C GLU A 177 -15.51 -13.32 7.59
N ASP A 178 -14.71 -14.21 8.19
CA ASP A 178 -15.16 -15.19 9.19
C ASP A 178 -15.77 -14.51 10.42
N TYR A 179 -15.18 -13.41 10.89
CA TYR A 179 -15.71 -12.64 12.01
C TYR A 179 -17.11 -12.06 11.74
N PHE A 180 -17.40 -11.75 10.48
CA PHE A 180 -18.71 -11.32 9.99
C PHE A 180 -19.53 -12.46 9.36
N SER A 181 -19.24 -13.72 9.73
CA SER A 181 -19.99 -14.92 9.29
C SER A 181 -20.01 -15.13 7.76
N ASN A 182 -19.03 -14.59 7.05
CA ASN A 182 -18.90 -14.67 5.57
C ASN A 182 -20.11 -14.12 4.79
N GLU A 183 -20.89 -13.21 5.39
CA GLU A 183 -22.07 -12.62 4.75
C GLU A 183 -21.71 -11.62 3.62
N LYS A 184 -20.54 -11.02 3.72
CA LYS A 184 -20.06 -9.99 2.79
C LYS A 184 -18.58 -10.19 2.47
N PRO A 185 -18.11 -9.84 1.25
CA PRO A 185 -16.68 -9.83 0.94
C PRO A 185 -15.95 -8.72 1.72
N PHE A 186 -14.67 -8.94 1.99
CA PHE A 186 -13.81 -8.04 2.77
C PHE A 186 -13.94 -6.56 2.39
N TRP A 187 -13.96 -6.24 1.10
CA TRP A 187 -14.03 -4.85 0.66
C TRP A 187 -15.32 -4.13 1.12
N LYS A 188 -16.46 -4.86 1.16
CA LYS A 188 -17.72 -4.31 1.69
C LYS A 188 -17.65 -4.12 3.20
N ILE A 189 -17.12 -5.11 3.93
CA ILE A 189 -16.91 -5.00 5.37
C ILE A 189 -15.97 -3.85 5.69
N PHE A 190 -14.87 -3.71 4.92
CA PHE A 190 -13.93 -2.60 5.08
C PHE A 190 -14.64 -1.24 4.99
N LEU A 191 -15.49 -1.04 3.99
CA LEU A 191 -16.23 0.20 3.81
C LEU A 191 -17.32 0.37 4.88
N ASP A 192 -18.06 -0.67 5.23
CA ASP A 192 -19.13 -0.63 6.24
C ASP A 192 -18.60 -0.27 7.65
N MET A 193 -17.34 -0.60 7.94
CA MET A 193 -16.71 -0.33 9.24
C MET A 193 -16.08 1.07 9.35
N ILE A 194 -16.07 1.86 8.28
CA ILE A 194 -15.67 3.26 8.34
C ILE A 194 -16.74 4.05 9.11
N ASP A 195 -16.32 4.81 10.12
CA ASP A 195 -17.22 5.71 10.81
C ASP A 195 -17.62 6.87 9.88
N PRO A 196 -18.92 7.09 9.63
CA PRO A 196 -19.36 8.20 8.78
C PRO A 196 -18.86 9.56 9.27
N ASN A 197 -18.68 9.75 10.57
CA ASN A 197 -18.17 11.01 11.13
C ASN A 197 -16.67 11.19 10.88
N GLU A 198 -15.92 10.10 10.68
CA GLU A 198 -14.47 10.11 10.41
C GLU A 198 -14.15 9.96 8.92
N PHE A 199 -15.17 9.79 8.07
CA PHE A 199 -14.96 9.53 6.65
C PHE A 199 -14.13 10.62 5.97
N MET A 200 -14.45 11.89 6.21
CA MET A 200 -13.71 13.02 5.63
C MET A 200 -12.33 13.23 6.27
N ASP A 201 -12.14 12.73 7.49
CA ASP A 201 -10.90 12.83 8.28
C ASP A 201 -10.00 11.59 8.16
N SER A 202 -10.11 10.84 7.06
CA SER A 202 -9.32 9.62 6.83
C SER A 202 -9.61 8.51 7.86
N GLY A 203 -10.76 7.86 7.74
CA GLY A 203 -11.27 6.88 8.73
C GLY A 203 -10.63 5.49 8.68
N ALA A 204 -9.74 5.17 7.73
CA ALA A 204 -9.11 3.86 7.56
C ALA A 204 -7.69 3.96 7.01
N SER A 205 -6.85 2.94 7.22
CA SER A 205 -5.53 2.84 6.59
C SER A 205 -5.15 1.38 6.34
N GLU A 206 -4.99 1.02 5.06
CA GLU A 206 -4.53 -0.29 4.63
C GLU A 206 -3.13 -0.63 5.16
N TYR A 207 -2.27 0.37 5.21
CA TYR A 207 -0.90 0.20 5.72
C TYR A 207 -0.90 -0.16 7.20
N GLU A 208 -1.67 0.54 8.04
CA GLU A 208 -1.74 0.27 9.47
C GLU A 208 -2.41 -1.07 9.77
N ILE A 209 -3.45 -1.44 9.02
CA ILE A 209 -4.15 -2.73 9.16
C ILE A 209 -3.17 -3.87 8.85
N TYR A 210 -2.48 -3.82 7.71
CA TYR A 210 -1.55 -4.88 7.30
C TYR A 210 -0.32 -4.94 8.20
N PHE A 211 0.23 -3.79 8.60
CA PHE A 211 1.32 -3.69 9.58
C PHE A 211 0.96 -4.40 10.89
N THR A 212 -0.21 -4.09 11.46
CA THR A 212 -0.69 -4.71 12.70
C THR A 212 -0.90 -6.21 12.53
N TYR A 213 -1.51 -6.63 11.44
CA TYR A 213 -1.75 -8.04 11.14
C TYR A 213 -0.44 -8.84 11.03
N MET A 214 0.54 -8.33 10.31
CA MET A 214 1.83 -9.00 10.15
C MET A 214 2.60 -9.12 11.46
N HIS A 215 2.61 -8.09 12.29
CA HIS A 215 3.24 -8.14 13.61
C HIS A 215 2.56 -9.13 14.55
N LEU A 216 1.24 -9.26 14.45
CA LEU A 216 0.46 -10.11 15.33
C LEU A 216 0.57 -11.60 14.97
N TYR A 217 0.54 -11.92 13.67
CA TYR A 217 0.42 -13.30 13.22
C TYR A 217 1.67 -13.85 12.55
N TYR A 218 2.55 -12.99 12.03
CA TYR A 218 3.72 -13.39 11.22
C TYR A 218 5.00 -12.60 11.57
N PRO A 219 5.33 -12.42 12.85
CA PRO A 219 6.48 -11.62 13.26
C PRO A 219 7.82 -12.18 12.73
N ASP A 220 7.90 -13.48 12.51
CA ASP A 220 9.11 -14.15 12.01
C ASP A 220 9.34 -13.96 10.50
N GLU A 221 8.34 -13.47 9.75
CA GLU A 221 8.45 -13.21 8.32
C GLU A 221 8.85 -11.78 7.99
N ILE A 222 8.93 -10.92 9.00
CA ILE A 222 9.20 -9.49 8.84
C ILE A 222 10.50 -9.07 9.50
N CYS A 223 11.09 -8.00 8.97
CA CYS A 223 12.23 -7.30 9.55
C CYS A 223 11.89 -5.81 9.59
N VAL A 224 11.70 -5.28 10.79
CA VAL A 224 11.38 -3.86 10.97
C VAL A 224 12.64 -3.02 10.74
N ARG A 225 12.51 -1.94 9.96
CA ARG A 225 13.58 -0.97 9.74
C ARG A 225 13.06 0.45 9.76
N GLU A 226 13.93 1.37 10.03
CA GLU A 226 13.69 2.80 9.87
C GLU A 226 14.42 3.29 8.62
N LEU A 227 13.72 4.04 7.77
CA LEU A 227 14.28 4.84 6.69
C LEU A 227 14.05 6.31 7.02
N LYS A 228 15.00 7.17 6.66
CA LYS A 228 14.81 8.62 6.79
C LYS A 228 13.91 9.10 5.66
N TRP A 229 12.80 9.73 6.01
CA TRP A 229 11.87 10.26 5.02
C TRP A 229 11.08 11.46 5.55
N GLU A 230 10.55 12.23 4.63
CA GLU A 230 9.66 13.35 4.92
C GLU A 230 8.70 13.64 3.77
N ASN A 231 7.63 14.38 4.05
CA ASN A 231 6.75 14.95 3.04
C ASN A 231 7.31 16.28 2.56
N CYS A 232 7.61 16.37 1.26
CA CYS A 232 8.18 17.55 0.61
C CYS A 232 7.16 18.22 -0.30
N SER A 233 7.34 19.50 -0.59
CA SER A 233 6.54 20.20 -1.62
C SER A 233 7.11 20.07 -3.02
N ARG A 234 8.41 19.71 -3.13
CA ARG A 234 9.16 19.50 -4.40
C ARG A 234 10.45 18.73 -4.12
N LEU A 235 11.02 18.13 -5.16
CA LEU A 235 12.39 17.58 -5.11
C LEU A 235 13.40 18.72 -5.12
N GLY A 236 13.92 19.05 -3.95
CA GLY A 236 14.98 20.06 -3.79
C GLY A 236 16.21 19.46 -3.12
N PRO A 237 17.39 20.14 -3.19
CA PRO A 237 18.63 19.63 -2.60
C PRO A 237 18.50 19.28 -1.11
N ASP A 238 17.82 20.10 -0.34
CA ASP A 238 17.62 19.86 1.11
C ASP A 238 16.80 18.61 1.40
N CYS A 239 15.82 18.29 0.56
CA CYS A 239 14.98 17.12 0.64
C CYS A 239 15.75 15.86 0.24
N VAL A 240 16.49 15.93 -0.88
CA VAL A 240 17.15 14.77 -1.51
C VAL A 240 18.39 14.32 -0.72
N THR A 241 19.13 15.21 -0.09
CA THR A 241 20.41 14.87 0.57
C THR A 241 20.26 14.25 1.97
N LYS A 242 19.10 14.40 2.61
CA LYS A 242 18.88 14.01 4.01
C LYS A 242 18.05 12.73 4.16
N ASN A 243 17.36 12.32 3.11
CA ASN A 243 16.35 11.27 3.15
C ASN A 243 16.72 10.07 2.29
N ASP A 244 16.19 8.90 2.65
CA ASP A 244 16.23 7.69 1.83
C ASP A 244 15.11 7.70 0.79
N PHE A 245 13.96 8.26 1.16
CA PHE A 245 12.86 8.54 0.24
C PHE A 245 12.06 9.77 0.69
N VAL A 246 11.23 10.30 -0.19
CA VAL A 246 10.31 11.42 0.08
C VAL A 246 8.98 11.19 -0.60
N SER A 247 7.91 11.79 -0.07
CA SER A 247 6.61 11.86 -0.74
C SER A 247 6.22 13.32 -1.00
N ILE A 248 5.56 13.54 -2.16
CA ILE A 248 5.18 14.88 -2.62
C ILE A 248 3.68 14.89 -2.89
N HIS A 249 2.90 15.06 -1.84
CA HIS A 249 1.45 15.05 -1.92
C HIS A 249 0.91 16.14 -2.85
N TRP A 250 -0.14 15.81 -3.62
CA TRP A 250 -0.73 16.70 -4.62
C TRP A 250 -1.11 18.07 -4.04
N TYR A 251 -1.63 18.13 -2.82
CA TYR A 251 -2.04 19.36 -2.14
C TYR A 251 -0.86 20.22 -1.64
N SER A 252 0.35 19.67 -1.59
CA SER A 252 1.56 20.39 -1.15
C SER A 252 2.46 20.85 -2.30
N ARG A 253 2.17 20.43 -3.54
CA ARG A 253 2.99 20.74 -4.72
C ARG A 253 2.98 22.23 -5.05
N LYS A 254 4.18 22.77 -5.34
CA LYS A 254 4.42 24.16 -5.74
C LYS A 254 5.03 24.22 -7.12
#